data_6572f443f372843746c68d6769d2a0a4
#
_entry.id   6572f443f372843746c68d6769d2a0a4
#
_cell.length_a   1.000
_cell.length_b   1.000
_cell.length_c   1.000
_cell.angle_alpha   90.00
_cell.angle_beta   90.00
_cell.angle_gamma   90.00
#
_symmetry.space_group_name_H-M   'P 1'
#
loop_
_entity.id
_entity.type
_entity.pdbx_description
1 polymer ?
#
loop_
_entity_poly.entity_id
_entity_poly.type
_entity_poly.pdbx_seq_one_letter_code
_entity_poly.pdbx_strand_id
1 'polypeptide(L)'
;MKEKFNEKVIPVILKFINTKGIQSIKNGMVTSMSPLIIGSIFLILSNFPVKAVVDVLESTGIKPVLDQVCGATFSISALIAVIGISYSYAKLENQEPLNCGIISLATFLILMPSSITTEGGEVVSGIINKTWTAGQGMIGAIIVGLIVPPIYCWFLKKNIRIKMPAGVPEGVTNAFSALIPAFVILTGAAVIHGICSIGFDTTGIEIIYKVVQTPLQKMTDSLGGAVLMCFTGPFLWFFGVHGSTVVGGIMTGLLQANSLANQAIIDSGVELTIANGGHIVTQQFYDQFINITGAGITIGLVMYMFFFAKSKQLKALGKLGIIPAIFGINEPVLFGAPVVMNPMLAIPFIGMPVIACLIQYFALYTGICPLYGATQIPWTCPPIISGFLLAGWKSALLQLVILCVSFFVYLPFIKKIDKMNLVQEKNQPVEDEDEDW
;
A
#
# COMPACT_ATOMS: atom_id res chain seq x y z
N MET A 1 -24.90 20.22 8.70
CA MET A 1 -24.23 18.90 8.68
C MET A 1 -22.76 19.03 8.25
N LYS A 2 -22.47 19.80 7.21
CA LYS A 2 -21.13 20.07 6.66
C LYS A 2 -20.18 20.71 7.67
N GLU A 3 -20.61 21.77 8.39
CA GLU A 3 -19.82 22.43 9.43
C GLU A 3 -19.47 21.50 10.59
N LYS A 4 -20.46 20.77 11.14
CA LYS A 4 -20.22 19.80 12.23
C LYS A 4 -19.26 18.68 11.84
N PHE A 5 -19.24 18.26 10.56
CA PHE A 5 -18.30 17.27 10.07
C PHE A 5 -16.88 17.84 10.00
N ASN A 6 -16.72 19.03 9.42
CA ASN A 6 -15.42 19.69 9.33
C ASN A 6 -14.84 20.06 10.70
N GLU A 7 -15.67 20.52 11.62
CA GLU A 7 -15.22 20.95 12.95
C GLU A 7 -14.99 19.81 13.94
N LYS A 8 -15.73 18.69 13.82
CA LYS A 8 -15.65 17.61 14.80
C LYS A 8 -15.00 16.34 14.29
N VAL A 9 -15.26 15.94 13.04
CA VAL A 9 -14.80 14.65 12.50
C VAL A 9 -13.42 14.77 11.86
N ILE A 10 -13.21 15.78 11.02
CA ILE A 10 -11.90 15.98 10.37
C ILE A 10 -10.76 16.16 11.37
N PRO A 11 -10.85 16.98 12.43
CA PRO A 11 -9.76 17.11 13.40
C PRO A 11 -9.43 15.80 14.14
N VAL A 12 -10.44 14.96 14.42
CA VAL A 12 -10.21 13.64 15.03
C VAL A 12 -9.46 12.71 14.08
N ILE A 13 -9.87 12.67 12.82
CA ILE A 13 -9.19 11.87 11.77
C ILE A 13 -7.75 12.36 11.60
N LEU A 14 -7.53 13.66 11.45
CA LEU A 14 -6.19 14.23 11.32
C LEU A 14 -5.32 13.96 12.55
N LYS A 15 -5.88 14.06 13.75
CA LYS A 15 -5.16 13.71 14.99
C LYS A 15 -4.75 12.25 15.01
N PHE A 16 -5.61 11.34 14.57
CA PHE A 16 -5.32 9.90 14.48
C PHE A 16 -4.21 9.61 13.46
N ILE A 17 -4.33 10.17 12.24
CA ILE A 17 -3.35 9.96 11.15
C ILE A 17 -1.98 10.53 11.52
N ASN A 18 -1.96 11.66 12.24
CA ASN A 18 -0.74 12.33 12.69
C ASN A 18 -0.14 11.71 13.96
N THR A 19 -0.70 10.62 14.48
CA THR A 19 -0.04 9.86 15.54
C THR A 19 1.28 9.27 15.04
N LYS A 20 2.29 9.25 15.89
CA LYS A 20 3.63 8.75 15.54
C LYS A 20 3.57 7.30 15.06
N GLY A 21 2.69 6.48 15.64
CA GLY A 21 2.48 5.10 15.23
C GLY A 21 2.02 4.98 13.76
N ILE A 22 0.95 5.68 13.38
CA ILE A 22 0.42 5.65 12.01
C ILE A 22 1.42 6.22 11.01
N GLN A 23 2.08 7.34 11.34
CA GLN A 23 3.12 7.91 10.49
C GLN A 23 4.31 6.96 10.32
N SER A 24 4.69 6.24 11.38
CA SER A 24 5.79 5.28 11.32
C SER A 24 5.45 4.07 10.45
N ILE A 25 4.22 3.54 10.55
CA ILE A 25 3.76 2.49 9.64
C ILE A 25 3.84 2.97 8.19
N LYS A 26 3.22 4.12 7.89
CA LYS A 26 3.22 4.68 6.53
C LYS A 26 4.64 4.86 5.99
N ASN A 27 5.50 5.56 6.71
CA ASN A 27 6.85 5.87 6.26
C ASN A 27 7.72 4.60 6.20
N GLY A 28 7.55 3.68 7.16
CA GLY A 28 8.26 2.40 7.21
C GLY A 28 7.88 1.47 6.07
N MET A 29 6.60 1.40 5.71
CA MET A 29 6.14 0.62 4.55
C MET A 29 6.65 1.19 3.23
N VAL A 30 6.77 2.52 3.13
CA VAL A 30 7.37 3.17 1.95
C VAL A 30 8.83 2.75 1.74
N THR A 31 9.60 2.47 2.80
CA THR A 31 10.98 2.00 2.65
C THR A 31 11.10 0.64 1.95
N SER A 32 10.07 -0.19 2.02
CA SER A 32 10.02 -1.48 1.33
C SER A 32 9.69 -1.36 -0.17
N MET A 33 9.17 -0.21 -0.63
CA MET A 33 8.73 -0.06 -2.02
C MET A 33 9.86 -0.20 -3.04
N SER A 34 11.04 0.38 -2.77
CA SER A 34 12.16 0.33 -3.74
C SER A 34 12.61 -1.11 -4.04
N PRO A 35 12.96 -1.97 -3.06
CA PRO A 35 13.31 -3.36 -3.36
C PRO A 35 12.13 -4.15 -3.96
N LEU A 36 10.87 -3.89 -3.55
CA LEU A 36 9.72 -4.59 -4.10
C LEU A 36 9.44 -4.20 -5.56
N ILE A 37 9.57 -2.92 -5.93
CA ILE A 37 9.42 -2.47 -7.32
C ILE A 37 10.50 -3.10 -8.21
N ILE A 38 11.75 -3.07 -7.78
CA ILE A 38 12.85 -3.71 -8.54
C ILE A 38 12.64 -5.21 -8.61
N GLY A 39 12.30 -5.87 -7.50
CA GLY A 39 11.96 -7.29 -7.49
C GLY A 39 10.81 -7.63 -8.44
N SER A 40 9.83 -6.73 -8.60
CA SER A 40 8.71 -6.92 -9.53
C SER A 40 9.12 -6.94 -10.98
N ILE A 41 10.15 -6.18 -11.38
CA ILE A 41 10.69 -6.25 -12.74
C ILE A 41 11.21 -7.67 -13.02
N PHE A 42 11.97 -8.23 -12.07
CA PHE A 42 12.47 -9.59 -12.18
C PHE A 42 11.37 -10.64 -12.13
N LEU A 43 10.34 -10.41 -11.29
CA LEU A 43 9.17 -11.29 -11.20
C LEU A 43 8.37 -11.29 -12.51
N ILE A 44 8.15 -10.12 -13.13
CA ILE A 44 7.49 -10.00 -14.44
C ILE A 44 8.30 -10.71 -15.52
N LEU A 45 9.61 -10.53 -15.53
CA LEU A 45 10.49 -11.21 -16.49
C LEU A 45 10.47 -12.73 -16.30
N SER A 46 10.57 -13.22 -15.07
CA SER A 46 10.54 -14.65 -14.73
C SER A 46 9.21 -15.33 -15.09
N ASN A 47 8.09 -14.60 -14.92
CA ASN A 47 6.73 -15.08 -15.18
C ASN A 47 6.05 -14.29 -16.31
N PHE A 48 6.80 -14.03 -17.39
CA PHE A 48 6.29 -13.21 -18.49
C PHE A 48 5.01 -13.86 -19.07
N PRO A 49 3.94 -13.09 -19.37
CA PRO A 49 2.63 -13.63 -19.80
C PRO A 49 2.62 -14.22 -21.22
N VAL A 50 3.78 -14.53 -21.77
CA VAL A 50 3.98 -15.22 -23.05
C VAL A 50 4.81 -16.48 -22.80
N LYS A 51 4.19 -17.66 -22.94
CA LYS A 51 4.80 -18.95 -22.63
C LYS A 51 6.15 -19.18 -23.34
N ALA A 52 6.27 -18.82 -24.60
CA ALA A 52 7.50 -18.99 -25.36
C ALA A 52 8.71 -18.25 -24.74
N VAL A 53 8.48 -17.12 -24.07
CA VAL A 53 9.54 -16.39 -23.35
C VAL A 53 9.94 -17.14 -22.10
N VAL A 54 8.98 -17.66 -21.34
CA VAL A 54 9.25 -18.45 -20.12
C VAL A 54 10.01 -19.72 -20.46
N ASP A 55 9.60 -20.44 -21.52
CA ASP A 55 10.26 -21.66 -21.99
C ASP A 55 11.75 -21.40 -22.36
N VAL A 56 12.05 -20.26 -22.98
CA VAL A 56 13.44 -19.83 -23.26
C VAL A 56 14.20 -19.53 -21.96
N LEU A 57 13.60 -18.83 -21.01
CA LEU A 57 14.24 -18.49 -19.73
C LEU A 57 14.54 -19.75 -18.88
N GLU A 58 13.67 -20.75 -18.94
CA GLU A 58 13.89 -22.05 -18.29
C GLU A 58 15.00 -22.85 -18.97
N SER A 59 14.95 -22.98 -20.30
CA SER A 59 15.93 -23.76 -21.05
C SER A 59 17.34 -23.15 -21.00
N THR A 60 17.46 -21.83 -20.82
CA THR A 60 18.76 -21.13 -20.71
C THR A 60 19.29 -21.08 -19.27
N GLY A 61 18.51 -21.50 -18.27
CA GLY A 61 18.88 -21.41 -16.85
C GLY A 61 18.84 -19.98 -16.28
N ILE A 62 18.25 -19.02 -17.00
CA ILE A 62 18.11 -17.62 -16.53
C ILE A 62 17.00 -17.49 -15.48
N LYS A 63 15.92 -18.27 -15.61
CA LYS A 63 14.77 -18.19 -14.70
C LYS A 63 15.15 -18.33 -13.22
N PRO A 64 15.95 -19.33 -12.78
CA PRO A 64 16.40 -19.44 -11.39
C PRO A 64 17.16 -18.20 -10.88
N VAL A 65 17.90 -17.49 -11.74
CA VAL A 65 18.61 -16.26 -11.40
C VAL A 65 17.61 -15.12 -11.12
N LEU A 66 16.58 -15.00 -11.96
CA LEU A 66 15.50 -14.02 -11.77
C LEU A 66 14.71 -14.32 -10.48
N ASP A 67 14.39 -15.60 -10.25
CA ASP A 67 13.67 -16.06 -9.03
C ASP A 67 14.50 -15.81 -7.74
N GLN A 68 15.84 -15.91 -7.81
CA GLN A 68 16.71 -15.57 -6.69
C GLN A 68 16.57 -14.09 -6.29
N VAL A 69 16.49 -13.17 -7.27
CA VAL A 69 16.27 -11.75 -7.00
C VAL A 69 14.89 -11.52 -6.38
N CYS A 70 13.85 -12.20 -6.90
CA CYS A 70 12.52 -12.17 -6.31
C CYS A 70 12.53 -12.63 -4.84
N GLY A 71 13.18 -13.76 -4.56
CA GLY A 71 13.33 -14.28 -3.21
C GLY A 71 14.14 -13.38 -2.27
N ALA A 72 15.09 -12.60 -2.80
CA ALA A 72 15.87 -11.65 -2.03
C ALA A 72 15.17 -10.29 -1.80
N THR A 73 14.03 -10.05 -2.43
CA THR A 73 13.24 -8.82 -2.31
C THR A 73 11.90 -9.06 -1.62
N PHE A 74 11.04 -9.89 -2.17
CA PHE A 74 9.72 -10.17 -1.61
C PHE A 74 9.77 -10.98 -0.31
N SER A 75 10.62 -12.02 -0.27
CA SER A 75 10.67 -12.92 0.88
C SER A 75 11.31 -12.31 2.14
N ILE A 76 11.84 -11.09 2.07
CA ILE A 76 12.35 -10.35 3.24
C ILE A 76 11.54 -9.09 3.55
N SER A 77 10.37 -8.93 2.95
CA SER A 77 9.56 -7.71 3.05
C SER A 77 9.14 -7.38 4.49
N ALA A 78 8.84 -8.38 5.34
CA ALA A 78 8.55 -8.16 6.76
C ALA A 78 9.78 -7.68 7.54
N LEU A 79 10.99 -8.17 7.20
CA LEU A 79 12.24 -7.68 7.83
C LEU A 79 12.50 -6.23 7.48
N ILE A 80 12.28 -5.84 6.22
CA ILE A 80 12.42 -4.45 5.80
C ILE A 80 11.38 -3.58 6.51
N ALA A 81 10.12 -4.05 6.61
CA ALA A 81 9.04 -3.34 7.27
C ALA A 81 9.33 -3.09 8.75
N VAL A 82 9.77 -4.09 9.52
CA VAL A 82 10.06 -3.90 10.95
C VAL A 82 11.18 -2.89 11.18
N ILE A 83 12.24 -2.94 10.36
CA ILE A 83 13.34 -1.95 10.41
C ILE A 83 12.80 -0.55 10.06
N GLY A 84 12.10 -0.44 8.93
CA GLY A 84 11.61 0.85 8.42
C GLY A 84 10.63 1.54 9.35
N ILE A 85 9.69 0.79 9.94
CA ILE A 85 8.71 1.31 10.90
C ILE A 85 9.42 1.80 12.16
N SER A 86 10.33 0.99 12.71
CA SER A 86 11.07 1.32 13.93
C SER A 86 12.01 2.50 13.73
N TYR A 87 12.71 2.53 12.61
CA TYR A 87 13.55 3.64 12.19
C TYR A 87 12.74 4.95 12.11
N SER A 88 11.60 4.89 11.41
CA SER A 88 10.73 6.06 11.25
C SER A 88 10.19 6.57 12.59
N TYR A 89 9.80 5.66 13.49
CA TYR A 89 9.30 6.04 14.81
C TYR A 89 10.39 6.74 15.63
N ALA A 90 11.59 6.15 15.73
CA ALA A 90 12.70 6.74 16.48
C ALA A 90 13.09 8.11 15.91
N LYS A 91 13.09 8.26 14.58
CA LYS A 91 13.33 9.54 13.90
C LYS A 91 12.28 10.59 14.25
N LEU A 92 10.98 10.22 14.32
CA LEU A 92 9.91 11.12 14.76
C LEU A 92 10.00 11.51 16.25
N GLU A 93 10.71 10.69 17.04
CA GLU A 93 11.01 10.97 18.45
C GLU A 93 12.33 11.74 18.64
N ASN A 94 13.05 12.10 17.55
CA ASN A 94 14.38 12.71 17.56
C ASN A 94 15.41 11.88 18.35
N GLN A 95 15.32 10.55 18.22
CA GLN A 95 16.28 9.60 18.79
C GLN A 95 17.05 8.90 17.67
N GLU A 96 18.18 8.28 18.03
CA GLU A 96 19.00 7.54 17.08
C GLU A 96 18.18 6.37 16.46
N PRO A 97 17.97 6.36 15.12
CA PRO A 97 16.97 5.46 14.52
C PRO A 97 17.53 4.11 14.07
N LEU A 98 18.83 4.02 13.71
CA LEU A 98 19.40 2.80 13.13
C LEU A 98 19.44 1.66 14.13
N ASN A 99 19.97 1.91 15.33
CA ASN A 99 20.03 0.90 16.39
C ASN A 99 18.61 0.46 16.82
N CYS A 100 17.63 1.40 16.83
CA CYS A 100 16.25 1.06 17.08
C CYS A 100 15.71 0.06 16.04
N GLY A 101 15.99 0.29 14.75
CA GLY A 101 15.62 -0.63 13.68
C GLY A 101 16.25 -2.02 13.81
N ILE A 102 17.55 -2.06 14.13
CA ILE A 102 18.30 -3.32 14.32
C ILE A 102 17.79 -4.10 15.53
N ILE A 103 17.53 -3.43 16.67
CA ILE A 103 16.98 -4.06 17.87
C ILE A 103 15.59 -4.63 17.58
N SER A 104 14.76 -3.91 16.84
CA SER A 104 13.43 -4.37 16.43
C SER A 104 13.50 -5.57 15.50
N LEU A 105 14.46 -5.60 14.57
CA LEU A 105 14.73 -6.76 13.72
C LEU A 105 15.12 -7.98 14.57
N ALA A 106 16.06 -7.81 15.51
CA ALA A 106 16.48 -8.90 16.42
C ALA A 106 15.28 -9.41 17.27
N THR A 107 14.45 -8.47 17.77
CA THR A 107 13.21 -8.82 18.51
C THR A 107 12.26 -9.65 17.64
N PHE A 108 12.05 -9.25 16.38
CA PHE A 108 11.20 -9.98 15.44
C PHE A 108 11.72 -11.41 15.20
N LEU A 109 13.03 -11.55 14.98
CA LEU A 109 13.67 -12.86 14.77
C LEU A 109 13.60 -13.77 16.01
N ILE A 110 13.72 -13.22 17.24
CA ILE A 110 13.53 -13.98 18.48
C ILE A 110 12.10 -14.53 18.58
N LEU A 111 11.10 -13.74 18.18
CA LEU A 111 9.69 -14.11 18.27
C LEU A 111 9.21 -15.01 17.13
N MET A 112 10.02 -15.25 16.11
CA MET A 112 9.71 -16.04 14.92
C MET A 112 10.12 -17.52 15.10
N PRO A 113 9.47 -18.48 14.40
CA PRO A 113 9.96 -19.86 14.36
C PRO A 113 11.37 -19.96 13.77
N SER A 114 12.26 -20.64 14.46
CA SER A 114 13.66 -20.87 14.05
C SER A 114 13.92 -22.31 13.57
N SER A 115 12.89 -23.13 13.43
CA SER A 115 12.95 -24.51 12.95
C SER A 115 11.80 -24.80 11.99
N ILE A 116 12.01 -25.80 11.14
CA ILE A 116 10.98 -26.42 10.29
C ILE A 116 11.05 -27.92 10.42
N THR A 117 9.90 -28.56 10.27
CA THR A 117 9.85 -30.02 10.11
C THR A 117 9.77 -30.35 8.61
N THR A 118 10.69 -31.13 8.09
CA THR A 118 10.70 -31.57 6.70
C THR A 118 9.60 -32.59 6.43
N GLU A 119 9.27 -32.87 5.18
CA GLU A 119 8.32 -33.93 4.80
C GLU A 119 8.74 -35.32 5.32
N GLY A 120 10.03 -35.55 5.52
CA GLY A 120 10.58 -36.76 6.12
C GLY A 120 10.52 -36.84 7.66
N GLY A 121 9.96 -35.81 8.32
CA GLY A 121 9.83 -35.73 9.78
C GLY A 121 11.09 -35.22 10.50
N GLU A 122 12.14 -34.84 9.79
CA GLU A 122 13.36 -34.29 10.41
C GLU A 122 13.13 -32.81 10.78
N VAL A 123 13.59 -32.42 11.98
CA VAL A 123 13.56 -31.04 12.46
C VAL A 123 14.87 -30.35 12.11
N VAL A 124 14.82 -29.37 11.22
CA VAL A 124 15.97 -28.52 10.91
C VAL A 124 15.81 -27.22 11.68
N SER A 125 16.78 -26.94 12.57
CA SER A 125 16.79 -25.74 13.42
C SER A 125 17.90 -24.77 13.03
N GLY A 126 17.84 -23.54 13.56
CA GLY A 126 18.81 -22.49 13.27
C GLY A 126 18.62 -21.85 11.89
N ILE A 127 17.41 -21.87 11.36
CA ILE A 127 17.07 -21.32 10.05
C ILE A 127 16.22 -20.03 10.16
N ILE A 128 16.28 -19.23 9.11
CA ILE A 128 15.34 -18.13 8.90
C ILE A 128 14.34 -18.56 7.81
N ASN A 129 13.12 -18.90 8.22
CA ASN A 129 12.10 -19.35 7.29
C ASN A 129 11.50 -18.14 6.53
N LYS A 130 11.67 -18.15 5.20
CA LYS A 130 11.18 -17.07 4.31
C LYS A 130 9.67 -16.86 4.38
N THR A 131 8.89 -17.84 4.75
CA THR A 131 7.44 -17.72 4.96
C THR A 131 7.10 -16.65 6.00
N TRP A 132 7.85 -16.66 7.12
CA TRP A 132 7.65 -15.72 8.23
C TRP A 132 8.36 -14.38 8.03
N THR A 133 9.33 -14.29 7.13
CA THR A 133 9.98 -13.02 6.78
C THR A 133 9.27 -12.27 5.64
N ALA A 134 8.22 -12.89 5.05
CA ALA A 134 7.35 -12.34 4.02
C ALA A 134 5.93 -12.04 4.55
N GLY A 135 4.92 -12.49 3.82
CA GLY A 135 3.51 -12.15 4.07
C GLY A 135 2.96 -12.58 5.42
N GLN A 136 3.30 -13.81 5.90
CA GLN A 136 2.79 -14.29 7.18
C GLN A 136 3.36 -13.54 8.38
N GLY A 137 4.56 -13.01 8.28
CA GLY A 137 5.17 -12.20 9.34
C GLY A 137 4.86 -10.71 9.27
N MET A 138 4.15 -10.23 8.24
CA MET A 138 3.98 -8.79 7.97
C MET A 138 3.31 -8.05 9.13
N ILE A 139 2.21 -8.57 9.66
CA ILE A 139 1.51 -7.94 10.80
C ILE A 139 2.33 -8.04 12.08
N GLY A 140 3.05 -9.16 12.27
CA GLY A 140 4.02 -9.30 13.35
C GLY A 140 5.12 -8.22 13.28
N ALA A 141 5.64 -7.96 12.09
CA ALA A 141 6.62 -6.89 11.85
C ALA A 141 6.08 -5.50 12.18
N ILE A 142 4.83 -5.21 11.82
CA ILE A 142 4.16 -3.94 12.18
C ILE A 142 4.00 -3.83 13.70
N ILE A 143 3.55 -4.88 14.38
CA ILE A 143 3.34 -4.88 15.83
C ILE A 143 4.68 -4.69 16.56
N VAL A 144 5.71 -5.44 16.20
CA VAL A 144 7.05 -5.28 16.78
C VAL A 144 7.59 -3.88 16.49
N GLY A 145 7.43 -3.40 15.25
CA GLY A 145 7.82 -2.06 14.82
C GLY A 145 7.09 -0.91 15.53
N LEU A 146 5.97 -1.18 16.18
CA LEU A 146 5.23 -0.21 16.99
C LEU A 146 5.47 -0.34 18.50
N ILE A 147 5.83 -1.52 18.99
CA ILE A 147 6.04 -1.76 20.44
C ILE A 147 7.48 -1.45 20.85
N VAL A 148 8.46 -1.87 20.07
CA VAL A 148 9.88 -1.72 20.42
C VAL A 148 10.35 -0.27 20.45
N PRO A 149 10.05 0.58 19.44
CA PRO A 149 10.56 1.94 19.39
C PRO A 149 10.13 2.84 20.57
N PRO A 150 8.88 2.84 21.03
CA PRO A 150 8.49 3.59 22.22
C PRO A 150 9.33 3.24 23.44
N ILE A 151 9.59 1.94 23.65
CA ILE A 151 10.39 1.45 24.78
C ILE A 151 11.84 1.96 24.62
N TYR A 152 12.45 1.75 23.46
CA TYR A 152 13.79 2.21 23.13
C TYR A 152 13.94 3.73 23.34
N CYS A 153 13.05 4.51 22.78
CA CYS A 153 13.06 5.98 22.89
C CYS A 153 12.84 6.44 24.34
N TRP A 154 12.02 5.72 25.12
CA TRP A 154 11.81 6.03 26.53
C TRP A 154 13.11 5.91 27.33
N PHE A 155 13.89 4.85 27.14
CA PHE A 155 15.19 4.68 27.79
C PHE A 155 16.14 5.83 27.46
N LEU A 156 16.26 6.20 26.20
CA LEU A 156 17.15 7.27 25.75
C LEU A 156 16.72 8.63 26.30
N LYS A 157 15.42 8.95 26.29
CA LYS A 157 14.87 10.19 26.85
C LYS A 157 15.06 10.31 28.36
N LYS A 158 15.00 9.18 29.09
CA LYS A 158 15.26 9.13 30.52
C LYS A 158 16.74 9.10 30.85
N ASN A 159 17.64 9.18 29.83
CA ASN A 159 19.07 9.05 29.99
C ASN A 159 19.53 7.74 30.68
N ILE A 160 18.72 6.66 30.57
CA ILE A 160 19.08 5.32 31.04
C ILE A 160 19.89 4.65 29.92
N ARG A 161 21.14 5.04 29.83
CA ARG A 161 22.08 4.62 28.78
C ARG A 161 23.53 4.70 29.26
N ILE A 162 24.41 3.96 28.62
CA ILE A 162 25.84 4.10 28.84
C ILE A 162 26.33 5.39 28.15
N LYS A 163 26.89 6.29 28.94
CA LYS A 163 27.41 7.57 28.45
C LYS A 163 28.87 7.43 28.09
N MET A 164 29.27 7.88 26.90
CA MET A 164 30.67 7.93 26.46
C MET A 164 31.27 9.29 26.76
N PRO A 165 32.61 9.35 27.02
CA PRO A 165 33.35 10.59 27.19
C PRO A 165 33.29 11.47 25.92
N ALA A 166 33.53 12.78 26.10
CA ALA A 166 33.68 13.70 25.00
C ALA A 166 34.82 13.28 24.06
N GLY A 167 34.64 13.41 22.75
CA GLY A 167 35.66 13.03 21.74
C GLY A 167 35.47 11.60 21.16
N VAL A 168 34.58 10.78 21.71
CA VAL A 168 34.25 9.46 21.11
C VAL A 168 33.38 9.68 19.86
N PRO A 169 33.68 9.00 18.74
CA PRO A 169 32.87 9.11 17.52
C PRO A 169 31.38 8.82 17.77
N GLU A 170 30.51 9.55 17.08
CA GLU A 170 29.04 9.48 17.28
C GLU A 170 28.49 8.06 17.11
N GLY A 171 28.94 7.32 16.10
CA GLY A 171 28.50 5.93 15.87
C GLY A 171 28.79 5.01 17.06
N VAL A 172 29.98 5.16 17.70
CA VAL A 172 30.33 4.39 18.90
C VAL A 172 29.45 4.81 20.08
N THR A 173 29.30 6.12 20.29
CA THR A 173 28.45 6.67 21.36
C THR A 173 27.00 6.17 21.22
N ASN A 174 26.46 6.13 20.01
CA ASN A 174 25.11 5.63 19.73
C ASN A 174 24.98 4.13 20.00
N ALA A 175 25.97 3.33 19.58
CA ALA A 175 26.00 1.89 19.85
C ALA A 175 26.00 1.57 21.35
N PHE A 176 26.88 2.24 22.15
CA PHE A 176 26.91 2.05 23.60
C PHE A 176 25.66 2.58 24.30
N SER A 177 25.08 3.68 23.83
CA SER A 177 23.83 4.22 24.36
C SER A 177 22.65 3.25 24.16
N ALA A 178 22.68 2.42 23.12
CA ALA A 178 21.66 1.44 22.81
C ALA A 178 21.75 0.14 23.63
N LEU A 179 22.85 -0.14 24.32
CA LEU A 179 23.08 -1.43 25.00
C LEU A 179 22.05 -1.72 26.10
N ILE A 180 21.75 -0.76 26.97
CA ILE A 180 20.78 -0.97 28.05
C ILE A 180 19.37 -1.17 27.51
N PRO A 181 18.83 -0.31 26.60
CA PRO A 181 17.54 -0.55 25.97
C PRO A 181 17.52 -1.88 25.22
N ALA A 182 18.57 -2.23 24.47
CA ALA A 182 18.65 -3.49 23.74
C ALA A 182 18.57 -4.71 24.69
N PHE A 183 19.34 -4.69 25.78
CA PHE A 183 19.32 -5.78 26.76
C PHE A 183 17.90 -6.01 27.31
N VAL A 184 17.22 -4.95 27.72
CA VAL A 184 15.85 -5.06 28.29
C VAL A 184 14.85 -5.55 27.22
N ILE A 185 14.90 -4.99 26.02
CA ILE A 185 13.97 -5.34 24.93
C ILE A 185 14.18 -6.78 24.49
N LEU A 186 15.40 -7.20 24.22
CA LEU A 186 15.71 -8.55 23.75
C LEU A 186 15.46 -9.59 24.84
N THR A 187 15.74 -9.28 26.12
CA THR A 187 15.38 -10.15 27.24
C THR A 187 13.86 -10.28 27.36
N GLY A 188 13.11 -9.18 27.22
CA GLY A 188 11.66 -9.23 27.18
C GLY A 188 11.11 -10.10 26.04
N ALA A 189 11.71 -9.97 24.84
CA ALA A 189 11.36 -10.83 23.70
C ALA A 189 11.67 -12.31 23.97
N ALA A 190 12.82 -12.61 24.57
CA ALA A 190 13.19 -13.97 24.95
C ALA A 190 12.24 -14.58 25.98
N VAL A 191 11.79 -13.80 26.97
CA VAL A 191 10.78 -14.22 27.95
C VAL A 191 9.45 -14.53 27.26
N ILE A 192 8.98 -13.63 26.36
CA ILE A 192 7.75 -13.87 25.58
C ILE A 192 7.88 -15.14 24.74
N HIS A 193 9.02 -15.30 24.04
CA HIS A 193 9.28 -16.51 23.25
C HIS A 193 9.25 -17.76 24.11
N GLY A 194 9.89 -17.74 25.28
CA GLY A 194 9.90 -18.85 26.24
C GLY A 194 8.49 -19.21 26.72
N ILE A 195 7.66 -18.22 27.07
CA ILE A 195 6.27 -18.45 27.46
C ILE A 195 5.47 -19.08 26.30
N CYS A 196 5.63 -18.59 25.08
CA CYS A 196 4.93 -19.11 23.91
C CYS A 196 5.39 -20.54 23.57
N SER A 197 6.69 -20.80 23.58
CA SER A 197 7.28 -22.07 23.19
C SER A 197 7.02 -23.16 24.25
N ILE A 198 7.27 -22.88 25.55
CA ILE A 198 7.13 -23.85 26.63
C ILE A 198 5.66 -24.04 27.03
N GLY A 199 4.88 -22.96 27.04
CA GLY A 199 3.50 -23.00 27.53
C GLY A 199 2.46 -23.36 26.47
N PHE A 200 2.70 -23.04 25.20
CA PHE A 200 1.70 -23.18 24.13
C PHE A 200 2.21 -23.89 22.87
N ASP A 201 3.42 -24.38 22.87
CA ASP A 201 4.08 -25.08 21.72
C ASP A 201 3.92 -24.23 20.41
N THR A 202 4.20 -22.94 20.51
CA THR A 202 4.05 -21.97 19.39
C THR A 202 5.03 -20.81 19.56
N THR A 203 5.05 -19.89 18.63
CA THR A 203 5.88 -18.66 18.70
C THR A 203 5.04 -17.39 18.73
N GLY A 204 5.64 -16.27 19.17
CA GLY A 204 4.93 -14.99 19.25
C GLY A 204 4.37 -14.54 17.90
N ILE A 205 5.14 -14.73 16.82
CA ILE A 205 4.70 -14.34 15.46
C ILE A 205 3.57 -15.25 14.96
N GLU A 206 3.59 -16.55 15.27
CA GLU A 206 2.49 -17.46 14.91
C GLU A 206 1.19 -17.12 15.64
N ILE A 207 1.26 -16.72 16.91
CA ILE A 207 0.09 -16.25 17.65
C ILE A 207 -0.48 -15.01 17.00
N ILE A 208 0.38 -14.02 16.69
CA ILE A 208 -0.04 -12.79 16.00
C ILE A 208 -0.67 -13.13 14.63
N TYR A 209 -0.09 -14.03 13.88
CA TYR A 209 -0.63 -14.49 12.61
C TYR A 209 -2.03 -15.08 12.76
N LYS A 210 -2.21 -16.02 13.67
CA LYS A 210 -3.50 -16.72 13.88
C LYS A 210 -4.57 -15.81 14.47
N VAL A 211 -4.22 -15.01 15.48
CA VAL A 211 -5.19 -14.23 16.28
C VAL A 211 -5.48 -12.86 15.70
N VAL A 212 -4.51 -12.24 15.04
CA VAL A 212 -4.64 -10.87 14.53
C VAL A 212 -4.69 -10.85 13.00
N GLN A 213 -3.66 -11.37 12.35
CA GLN A 213 -3.52 -11.24 10.89
C GLN A 213 -4.63 -11.96 10.15
N THR A 214 -4.86 -13.23 10.43
CA THR A 214 -5.87 -14.03 9.71
C THR A 214 -7.29 -13.47 9.81
N PRO A 215 -7.81 -13.04 10.98
CA PRO A 215 -9.11 -12.37 11.05
C PRO A 215 -9.17 -11.04 10.29
N LEU A 216 -8.12 -10.21 10.39
CA LEU A 216 -8.06 -8.94 9.67
C LEU A 216 -8.01 -9.14 8.15
N GLN A 217 -7.23 -10.12 7.67
CA GLN A 217 -7.19 -10.47 6.25
C GLN A 217 -8.58 -10.91 5.75
N LYS A 218 -9.27 -11.78 6.48
CA LYS A 218 -10.64 -12.20 6.13
C LYS A 218 -11.63 -11.03 6.08
N MET A 219 -11.51 -10.09 7.01
CA MET A 219 -12.34 -8.88 7.02
C MET A 219 -12.08 -8.01 5.79
N THR A 220 -10.82 -7.72 5.50
CA THR A 220 -10.43 -6.84 4.39
C THR A 220 -10.64 -7.49 3.03
N ASP A 221 -10.52 -8.81 2.93
CA ASP A 221 -10.72 -9.59 1.72
C ASP A 221 -12.21 -9.86 1.42
N SER A 222 -13.10 -9.55 2.36
CA SER A 222 -14.54 -9.60 2.13
C SER A 222 -15.03 -8.47 1.22
N LEU A 223 -16.13 -8.71 0.50
CA LEU A 223 -16.76 -7.68 -0.34
C LEU A 223 -17.07 -6.40 0.47
N GLY A 224 -17.60 -6.57 1.69
CA GLY A 224 -17.94 -5.44 2.57
C GLY A 224 -16.70 -4.63 2.98
N GLY A 225 -15.61 -5.30 3.34
CA GLY A 225 -14.32 -4.67 3.66
C GLY A 225 -13.71 -3.95 2.46
N ALA A 226 -13.73 -4.58 1.29
CA ALA A 226 -13.29 -3.98 0.04
C ALA A 226 -14.07 -2.70 -0.29
N VAL A 227 -15.40 -2.75 -0.25
CA VAL A 227 -16.27 -1.60 -0.51
C VAL A 227 -16.03 -0.47 0.48
N LEU A 228 -15.92 -0.78 1.78
CA LEU A 228 -15.64 0.22 2.82
C LEU A 228 -14.30 0.92 2.58
N MET A 229 -13.26 0.17 2.23
CA MET A 229 -11.94 0.71 1.91
C MET A 229 -12.01 1.62 0.67
N CYS A 230 -12.65 1.17 -0.41
CA CYS A 230 -12.76 1.92 -1.66
C CYS A 230 -13.62 3.19 -1.53
N PHE A 231 -14.59 3.18 -0.62
CA PHE A 231 -15.41 4.34 -0.27
C PHE A 231 -14.63 5.36 0.55
N THR A 232 -13.86 4.90 1.55
CA THR A 232 -13.22 5.77 2.55
C THR A 232 -12.21 6.72 1.95
N GLY A 233 -11.36 6.28 1.02
CA GLY A 233 -10.35 7.12 0.38
C GLY A 233 -10.94 8.35 -0.32
N PRO A 234 -11.79 8.19 -1.33
CA PRO A 234 -12.43 9.31 -2.03
C PRO A 234 -13.36 10.14 -1.14
N PHE A 235 -14.02 9.51 -0.16
CA PHE A 235 -14.83 10.24 0.82
C PHE A 235 -14.00 11.25 1.61
N LEU A 236 -12.82 10.86 2.10
CA LEU A 236 -11.92 11.76 2.80
C LEU A 236 -11.37 12.86 1.87
N TRP A 237 -11.00 12.49 0.64
CA TRP A 237 -10.57 13.45 -0.38
C TRP A 237 -11.63 14.51 -0.68
N PHE A 238 -12.91 14.12 -0.72
CA PHE A 238 -14.01 15.07 -0.90
C PHE A 238 -14.02 16.17 0.16
N PHE A 239 -13.59 15.90 1.37
CA PHE A 239 -13.46 16.88 2.45
C PHE A 239 -12.07 17.55 2.52
N GLY A 240 -11.22 17.35 1.52
CA GLY A 240 -9.88 17.95 1.46
C GLY A 240 -8.81 17.22 2.28
N VAL A 241 -9.13 16.03 2.79
CA VAL A 241 -8.14 15.16 3.47
C VAL A 241 -7.59 14.17 2.43
N HIS A 242 -6.28 14.03 2.36
CA HIS A 242 -5.63 13.11 1.41
C HIS A 242 -5.95 11.64 1.75
N GLY A 243 -7.09 11.16 1.24
CA GLY A 243 -7.70 9.88 1.61
C GLY A 243 -6.82 8.66 1.32
N SER A 244 -6.07 8.67 0.22
CA SER A 244 -5.14 7.58 -0.12
C SER A 244 -4.01 7.44 0.93
N THR A 245 -3.55 8.56 1.52
CA THR A 245 -2.58 8.53 2.62
C THR A 245 -3.16 7.90 3.89
N VAL A 246 -4.43 8.18 4.18
CA VAL A 246 -5.13 7.64 5.37
C VAL A 246 -5.37 6.14 5.22
N VAL A 247 -5.97 5.76 4.11
CA VAL A 247 -6.27 4.35 3.81
C VAL A 247 -4.97 3.55 3.70
N GLY A 248 -3.98 4.05 2.96
CA GLY A 248 -2.67 3.41 2.83
C GLY A 248 -1.94 3.24 4.15
N GLY A 249 -1.97 4.25 5.04
CA GLY A 249 -1.33 4.15 6.36
C GLY A 249 -1.87 3.01 7.24
N ILE A 250 -3.12 2.60 7.01
CA ILE A 250 -3.77 1.53 7.79
C ILE A 250 -3.73 0.19 7.02
N MET A 251 -4.03 0.24 5.72
CA MET A 251 -4.34 -0.95 4.93
C MET A 251 -3.16 -1.57 4.20
N THR A 252 -2.11 -0.78 3.87
CA THR A 252 -1.00 -1.27 3.04
C THR A 252 -0.36 -2.55 3.58
N GLY A 253 -0.15 -2.63 4.90
CA GLY A 253 0.43 -3.83 5.51
C GLY A 253 -0.41 -5.09 5.31
N LEU A 254 -1.74 -4.97 5.43
CA LEU A 254 -2.68 -6.09 5.22
C LEU A 254 -2.78 -6.46 3.73
N LEU A 255 -2.93 -5.47 2.87
CA LEU A 255 -3.04 -5.68 1.42
C LEU A 255 -1.77 -6.30 0.83
N GLN A 256 -0.61 -5.87 1.33
CA GLN A 256 0.67 -6.44 0.95
C GLN A 256 0.84 -7.87 1.48
N ALA A 257 0.39 -8.15 2.70
CA ALA A 257 0.37 -9.50 3.24
C ALA A 257 -0.49 -10.45 2.38
N ASN A 258 -1.66 -9.99 1.89
CA ASN A 258 -2.50 -10.74 0.96
C ASN A 258 -1.78 -11.00 -0.38
N SER A 259 -1.11 -9.98 -0.94
CA SER A 259 -0.33 -10.13 -2.17
C SER A 259 0.79 -11.18 -2.02
N LEU A 260 1.50 -11.14 -0.89
CA LEU A 260 2.58 -12.09 -0.60
C LEU A 260 2.08 -13.49 -0.29
N ALA A 261 0.90 -13.63 0.34
CA ALA A 261 0.24 -14.91 0.53
C ALA A 261 -0.14 -15.55 -0.81
N ASN A 262 -0.69 -14.76 -1.74
CA ASN A 262 -0.98 -15.21 -3.11
C ASN A 262 0.29 -15.65 -3.84
N GLN A 263 1.39 -14.91 -3.67
CA GLN A 263 2.67 -15.28 -4.30
C GLN A 263 3.20 -16.60 -3.73
N ALA A 264 3.08 -16.82 -2.44
CA ALA A 264 3.51 -18.09 -1.83
C ALA A 264 2.74 -19.29 -2.39
N ILE A 265 1.45 -19.15 -2.74
CA ILE A 265 0.67 -20.18 -3.43
C ILE A 265 1.26 -20.45 -4.82
N ILE A 266 1.55 -19.40 -5.60
CA ILE A 266 2.18 -19.51 -6.93
C ILE A 266 3.54 -20.22 -6.82
N ASP A 267 4.38 -19.77 -5.88
CA ASP A 267 5.75 -20.30 -5.68
C ASP A 267 5.75 -21.78 -5.25
N SER A 268 4.66 -22.24 -4.61
CA SER A 268 4.48 -23.67 -4.28
C SER A 268 4.04 -24.55 -5.48
N GLY A 269 3.87 -23.94 -6.67
CA GLY A 269 3.41 -24.63 -7.87
C GLY A 269 1.91 -24.93 -7.90
N VAL A 270 1.14 -24.40 -6.94
CA VAL A 270 -0.31 -24.56 -6.85
C VAL A 270 -0.99 -23.41 -7.63
N GLU A 271 -2.05 -23.72 -8.34
CA GLU A 271 -2.84 -22.71 -9.06
C GLU A 271 -3.44 -21.70 -8.07
N LEU A 272 -3.25 -20.41 -8.34
CA LEU A 272 -3.77 -19.35 -7.51
C LEU A 272 -5.28 -19.19 -7.72
N THR A 273 -6.06 -19.78 -6.83
CA THR A 273 -7.52 -19.71 -6.79
C THR A 273 -8.00 -19.42 -5.38
N ILE A 274 -9.25 -18.97 -5.25
CA ILE A 274 -9.89 -18.77 -3.93
C ILE A 274 -9.98 -20.11 -3.16
N ALA A 275 -10.25 -21.20 -3.86
CA ALA A 275 -10.32 -22.52 -3.27
C ALA A 275 -9.00 -22.97 -2.64
N ASN A 276 -7.88 -22.54 -3.20
CA ASN A 276 -6.52 -22.81 -2.69
C ASN A 276 -6.03 -21.74 -1.70
N GLY A 277 -6.94 -20.90 -1.18
CA GLY A 277 -6.62 -19.89 -0.16
C GLY A 277 -6.17 -18.54 -0.74
N GLY A 278 -6.35 -18.31 -2.03
CA GLY A 278 -6.01 -17.05 -2.68
C GLY A 278 -6.91 -15.89 -2.22
N HIS A 279 -6.29 -14.74 -2.02
CA HIS A 279 -6.94 -13.49 -1.63
C HIS A 279 -7.33 -12.66 -2.85
N ILE A 280 -8.53 -12.05 -2.81
CA ILE A 280 -9.04 -11.15 -3.86
C ILE A 280 -8.46 -9.74 -3.67
N VAL A 281 -8.52 -9.21 -2.43
CA VAL A 281 -8.18 -7.83 -2.13
C VAL A 281 -6.71 -7.73 -1.75
N THR A 282 -5.88 -7.37 -2.73
CA THR A 282 -4.44 -7.23 -2.63
C THR A 282 -4.02 -5.76 -2.76
N GLN A 283 -2.73 -5.47 -2.58
CA GLN A 283 -2.21 -4.12 -2.81
C GLN A 283 -2.48 -3.66 -4.25
N GLN A 284 -2.29 -4.53 -5.24
CA GLN A 284 -2.50 -4.20 -6.64
C GLN A 284 -3.99 -4.09 -7.03
N PHE A 285 -4.88 -4.79 -6.32
CA PHE A 285 -6.32 -4.55 -6.41
C PHE A 285 -6.63 -3.07 -6.12
N TYR A 286 -6.04 -2.53 -5.06
CA TYR A 286 -6.27 -1.15 -4.65
C TYR A 286 -5.55 -0.14 -5.54
N ASP A 287 -4.25 -0.34 -5.80
CA ASP A 287 -3.42 0.64 -6.51
C ASP A 287 -3.76 0.74 -7.99
N GLN A 288 -3.92 -0.41 -8.68
CA GLN A 288 -4.03 -0.45 -10.14
C GLN A 288 -5.48 -0.40 -10.66
N PHE A 289 -6.48 -0.49 -9.79
CA PHE A 289 -7.88 -0.48 -10.21
C PHE A 289 -8.73 0.55 -9.45
N ILE A 290 -8.54 0.69 -8.14
CA ILE A 290 -9.34 1.63 -7.34
C ILE A 290 -8.75 3.04 -7.38
N ASN A 291 -7.43 3.16 -7.40
CA ASN A 291 -6.72 4.43 -7.58
C ASN A 291 -6.24 4.66 -9.02
N ILE A 292 -6.72 3.84 -9.96
CA ILE A 292 -6.37 3.99 -11.37
C ILE A 292 -6.68 5.41 -11.83
N THR A 293 -5.70 6.10 -12.43
CA THR A 293 -5.79 7.51 -12.85
C THR A 293 -6.04 8.53 -11.72
N GLY A 294 -5.71 8.15 -10.49
CA GLY A 294 -5.82 8.97 -9.28
C GLY A 294 -7.13 8.79 -8.52
N ALA A 295 -7.25 9.48 -7.39
CA ALA A 295 -8.39 9.36 -6.50
C ALA A 295 -9.72 9.64 -7.22
N GLY A 296 -10.73 8.79 -6.98
CA GLY A 296 -12.06 8.93 -7.60
C GLY A 296 -12.14 8.43 -9.04
N ILE A 297 -11.07 7.90 -9.61
CA ILE A 297 -10.99 7.42 -11.01
C ILE A 297 -11.48 8.50 -11.98
N THR A 298 -10.90 9.69 -11.88
CA THR A 298 -11.38 10.92 -12.55
C THR A 298 -11.08 10.99 -14.04
N ILE A 299 -10.48 9.96 -14.63
CA ILE A 299 -10.15 9.98 -16.09
C ILE A 299 -11.38 10.22 -16.95
N GLY A 300 -12.54 9.67 -16.59
CA GLY A 300 -13.78 9.92 -17.34
C GLY A 300 -14.21 11.39 -17.35
N LEU A 301 -14.01 12.07 -16.22
CA LEU A 301 -14.20 13.51 -16.08
C LEU A 301 -13.23 14.27 -16.99
N VAL A 302 -11.94 13.92 -16.95
CA VAL A 302 -10.89 14.57 -17.74
C VAL A 302 -11.08 14.36 -19.24
N MET A 303 -11.46 13.15 -19.66
CA MET A 303 -11.78 12.85 -21.07
C MET A 303 -12.92 13.71 -21.58
N TYR A 304 -13.98 13.89 -20.79
CA TYR A 304 -15.05 14.81 -21.19
C TYR A 304 -14.52 16.24 -21.33
N MET A 305 -13.76 16.72 -20.35
CA MET A 305 -13.20 18.07 -20.36
C MET A 305 -12.29 18.31 -21.57
N PHE A 306 -11.50 17.31 -21.96
CA PHE A 306 -10.57 17.41 -23.06
C PHE A 306 -11.26 17.35 -24.45
N PHE A 307 -12.17 16.39 -24.64
CA PHE A 307 -12.76 16.11 -25.96
C PHE A 307 -14.09 16.82 -26.21
N PHE A 308 -14.91 17.04 -25.18
CA PHE A 308 -16.33 17.40 -25.35
C PHE A 308 -16.75 18.70 -24.66
N ALA A 309 -15.95 19.23 -23.74
CA ALA A 309 -16.31 20.47 -23.02
C ALA A 309 -16.50 21.64 -24.00
N LYS A 310 -17.49 22.48 -23.71
CA LYS A 310 -17.80 23.69 -24.49
C LYS A 310 -17.31 24.97 -23.79
N SER A 311 -17.32 25.01 -22.45
CA SER A 311 -16.79 26.13 -21.69
C SER A 311 -15.28 26.27 -21.81
N LYS A 312 -14.77 27.50 -21.88
CA LYS A 312 -13.34 27.80 -21.99
C LYS A 312 -12.58 27.22 -20.77
N GLN A 313 -13.15 27.40 -19.57
CA GLN A 313 -12.57 26.92 -18.31
C GLN A 313 -12.34 25.42 -18.32
N LEU A 314 -13.39 24.60 -18.61
CA LEU A 314 -13.24 23.15 -18.59
C LEU A 314 -12.34 22.63 -19.71
N LYS A 315 -12.34 23.26 -20.89
CA LYS A 315 -11.39 22.94 -21.97
C LYS A 315 -9.94 23.14 -21.54
N ALA A 316 -9.65 24.26 -20.88
CA ALA A 316 -8.30 24.57 -20.40
C ALA A 316 -7.86 23.52 -19.37
N LEU A 317 -8.73 23.20 -18.39
CA LEU A 317 -8.47 22.17 -17.38
C LEU A 317 -8.30 20.78 -17.99
N GLY A 318 -9.10 20.43 -19.01
CA GLY A 318 -8.96 19.15 -19.73
C GLY A 318 -7.59 19.01 -20.40
N LYS A 319 -7.10 20.09 -21.04
CA LYS A 319 -5.77 20.09 -21.66
C LYS A 319 -4.64 19.96 -20.64
N LEU A 320 -4.76 20.65 -19.51
CA LEU A 320 -3.75 20.56 -18.44
C LEU A 320 -3.79 19.23 -17.69
N GLY A 321 -4.97 18.61 -17.56
CA GLY A 321 -5.17 17.42 -16.72
C GLY A 321 -5.00 16.10 -17.43
N ILE A 322 -5.10 16.01 -18.78
CA ILE A 322 -5.15 14.71 -19.48
C ILE A 322 -3.86 13.91 -19.36
N ILE A 323 -2.71 14.54 -19.55
CA ILE A 323 -1.41 13.86 -19.45
C ILE A 323 -1.13 13.42 -18.00
N PRO A 324 -1.19 14.29 -16.99
CA PRO A 324 -1.05 13.84 -15.60
C PRO A 324 -2.01 12.73 -15.21
N ALA A 325 -3.29 12.78 -15.62
CA ALA A 325 -4.28 11.77 -15.29
C ALA A 325 -3.93 10.36 -15.83
N ILE A 326 -3.32 10.28 -17.02
CA ILE A 326 -2.83 8.99 -17.56
C ILE A 326 -1.76 8.39 -16.66
N PHE A 327 -0.96 9.20 -15.98
CA PHE A 327 0.09 8.77 -15.04
C PHE A 327 -0.38 8.74 -13.58
N GLY A 328 -1.68 8.75 -13.32
CA GLY A 328 -2.23 8.63 -11.96
C GLY A 328 -2.25 9.93 -11.15
N ILE A 329 -1.91 11.07 -11.74
CA ILE A 329 -1.83 12.37 -11.08
C ILE A 329 -3.07 13.18 -11.46
N ASN A 330 -4.00 13.37 -10.53
CA ASN A 330 -5.25 14.07 -10.78
C ASN A 330 -5.49 15.32 -9.92
N GLU A 331 -4.51 15.75 -9.15
CA GLU A 331 -4.58 16.97 -8.33
C GLU A 331 -4.92 18.21 -9.15
N PRO A 332 -4.39 18.44 -10.38
CA PRO A 332 -4.79 19.57 -11.20
C PRO A 332 -6.30 19.61 -11.48
N VAL A 333 -6.92 18.44 -11.58
CA VAL A 333 -8.36 18.29 -11.80
C VAL A 333 -9.15 18.43 -10.52
N LEU A 334 -8.67 17.83 -9.42
CA LEU A 334 -9.33 17.90 -8.11
C LEU A 334 -9.46 19.34 -7.59
N PHE A 335 -8.44 20.14 -7.80
CA PHE A 335 -8.41 21.54 -7.35
C PHE A 335 -8.86 22.53 -8.44
N GLY A 336 -8.55 22.27 -9.70
CA GLY A 336 -8.91 23.16 -10.82
C GLY A 336 -10.38 23.08 -11.23
N ALA A 337 -10.97 21.89 -11.28
CA ALA A 337 -12.40 21.67 -11.56
C ALA A 337 -13.22 21.53 -10.28
N PRO A 338 -13.04 22.33 -9.26
CA PRO A 338 -13.27 22.09 -7.84
C PRO A 338 -14.12 20.83 -7.56
N VAL A 339 -13.47 19.67 -7.57
CA VAL A 339 -14.10 18.41 -7.21
C VAL A 339 -14.27 18.33 -5.69
N VAL A 340 -13.25 18.81 -4.98
CA VAL A 340 -13.26 18.90 -3.51
C VAL A 340 -14.38 19.85 -3.07
N MET A 341 -15.20 19.38 -2.15
CA MET A 341 -16.35 20.11 -1.59
C MET A 341 -17.47 20.46 -2.60
N ASN A 342 -17.44 19.93 -3.82
CA ASN A 342 -18.48 20.16 -4.81
C ASN A 342 -19.59 19.09 -4.71
N PRO A 343 -20.79 19.44 -4.22
CA PRO A 343 -21.86 18.46 -4.04
C PRO A 343 -22.31 17.74 -5.32
N MET A 344 -22.13 18.39 -6.49
CA MET A 344 -22.49 17.82 -7.78
C MET A 344 -21.55 16.69 -8.20
N LEU A 345 -20.27 16.83 -7.88
CA LEU A 345 -19.25 15.83 -8.19
C LEU A 345 -19.03 14.82 -7.05
N ALA A 346 -19.58 15.05 -5.86
CA ALA A 346 -19.48 14.11 -4.73
C ALA A 346 -19.94 12.70 -5.09
N ILE A 347 -21.09 12.59 -5.74
CA ILE A 347 -21.70 11.29 -6.08
C ILE A 347 -20.79 10.49 -7.02
N PRO A 348 -20.38 10.98 -8.20
CA PRO A 348 -19.51 10.22 -9.09
C PRO A 348 -18.10 10.04 -8.51
N PHE A 349 -17.57 11.00 -7.78
CA PHE A 349 -16.22 10.95 -7.21
C PHE A 349 -16.08 9.87 -6.12
N ILE A 350 -17.06 9.76 -5.24
CA ILE A 350 -17.07 8.73 -4.19
C ILE A 350 -17.60 7.40 -4.71
N GLY A 351 -18.60 7.45 -5.61
CA GLY A 351 -19.28 6.27 -6.13
C GLY A 351 -18.46 5.48 -7.14
N MET A 352 -17.65 6.15 -7.99
CA MET A 352 -16.93 5.44 -9.06
C MET A 352 -15.91 4.41 -8.53
N PRO A 353 -15.08 4.69 -7.50
CA PRO A 353 -14.21 3.67 -6.90
C PRO A 353 -14.97 2.49 -6.29
N VAL A 354 -16.17 2.73 -5.74
CA VAL A 354 -17.04 1.64 -5.25
C VAL A 354 -17.55 0.78 -6.42
N ILE A 355 -17.99 1.41 -7.52
CA ILE A 355 -18.40 0.70 -8.74
C ILE A 355 -17.23 -0.12 -9.30
N ALA A 356 -16.03 0.48 -9.39
CA ALA A 356 -14.84 -0.23 -9.84
C ALA A 356 -14.48 -1.41 -8.93
N CYS A 357 -14.60 -1.22 -7.60
CA CYS A 357 -14.43 -2.28 -6.61
C CYS A 357 -15.37 -3.46 -6.87
N LEU A 358 -16.67 -3.20 -7.10
CA LEU A 358 -17.64 -4.25 -7.38
C LEU A 358 -17.31 -4.98 -8.68
N ILE A 359 -17.02 -4.24 -9.76
CA ILE A 359 -16.67 -4.84 -11.07
C ILE A 359 -15.45 -5.74 -10.92
N GLN A 360 -14.38 -5.24 -10.30
CA GLN A 360 -13.14 -5.97 -10.13
C GLN A 360 -13.32 -7.16 -9.17
N TYR A 361 -13.95 -6.96 -8.02
CA TYR A 361 -14.16 -8.01 -7.03
C TYR A 361 -14.87 -9.20 -7.65
N PHE A 362 -15.97 -8.95 -8.36
CA PHE A 362 -16.70 -10.03 -9.02
C PHE A 362 -15.96 -10.65 -10.20
N ALA A 363 -15.17 -9.88 -10.96
CA ALA A 363 -14.34 -10.43 -12.03
C ALA A 363 -13.27 -11.40 -11.51
N LEU A 364 -12.66 -11.09 -10.35
CA LEU A 364 -11.70 -11.96 -9.68
C LEU A 364 -12.41 -13.15 -8.98
N TYR A 365 -13.50 -12.88 -8.27
CA TYR A 365 -14.29 -13.91 -7.58
C TYR A 365 -14.81 -15.01 -8.50
N THR A 366 -15.28 -14.64 -9.69
CA THR A 366 -15.79 -15.59 -10.69
C THR A 366 -14.70 -16.24 -11.55
N GLY A 367 -13.43 -15.84 -11.40
CA GLY A 367 -12.32 -16.36 -12.20
C GLY A 367 -12.29 -15.81 -13.65
N ILE A 368 -13.12 -14.81 -14.01
CA ILE A 368 -13.04 -14.11 -15.31
C ILE A 368 -11.65 -13.50 -15.47
N CYS A 369 -11.15 -12.85 -14.41
CA CYS A 369 -9.76 -12.38 -14.30
C CYS A 369 -9.01 -13.21 -13.25
N PRO A 370 -7.71 -13.45 -13.44
CA PRO A 370 -6.89 -14.16 -12.46
C PRO A 370 -6.66 -13.29 -11.21
N LEU A 371 -6.47 -13.93 -10.05
CA LEU A 371 -6.02 -13.28 -8.84
C LEU A 371 -4.59 -12.73 -9.02
N TYR A 372 -4.22 -11.73 -8.22
CA TYR A 372 -2.93 -11.05 -8.33
C TYR A 372 -1.94 -11.56 -7.28
N GLY A 373 -0.72 -11.88 -7.72
CA GLY A 373 0.41 -12.21 -6.86
C GLY A 373 1.07 -10.97 -6.22
N ALA A 374 2.37 -11.09 -5.91
CA ALA A 374 3.13 -10.02 -5.27
C ALA A 374 3.70 -8.98 -6.24
N THR A 375 3.53 -9.13 -7.55
CA THR A 375 4.02 -8.17 -8.55
C THR A 375 3.58 -6.75 -8.20
N GLN A 376 4.54 -5.85 -8.02
CA GLN A 376 4.29 -4.44 -7.71
C GLN A 376 4.48 -3.58 -8.95
N ILE A 377 3.39 -3.09 -9.52
CA ILE A 377 3.43 -2.13 -10.61
C ILE A 377 3.38 -0.72 -10.02
N PRO A 378 4.29 0.18 -10.41
CA PRO A 378 4.23 1.57 -9.96
C PRO A 378 2.86 2.20 -10.27
N TRP A 379 2.31 2.95 -9.34
CA TRP A 379 1.01 3.62 -9.50
C TRP A 379 0.99 4.63 -10.65
N THR A 380 2.18 5.09 -11.09
CA THR A 380 2.36 5.96 -12.25
C THR A 380 2.37 5.21 -13.58
N CYS A 381 2.29 3.88 -13.58
CA CYS A 381 2.21 3.12 -14.82
C CYS A 381 0.87 3.38 -15.52
N PRO A 382 0.86 3.72 -16.81
CA PRO A 382 -0.38 3.99 -17.55
C PRO A 382 -1.37 2.81 -17.46
N PRO A 383 -2.68 3.10 -17.33
CA PRO A 383 -3.71 2.08 -17.42
C PRO A 383 -3.60 1.22 -18.66
N ILE A 384 -4.16 0.02 -18.61
CA ILE A 384 -4.10 -1.02 -19.66
C ILE A 384 -2.71 -1.67 -19.71
N ILE A 385 -1.62 -0.87 -19.75
CA ILE A 385 -0.25 -1.40 -19.65
C ILE A 385 -0.04 -2.03 -18.28
N SER A 386 -0.41 -1.32 -17.22
CA SER A 386 -0.29 -1.84 -15.85
C SER A 386 -1.12 -3.10 -15.62
N GLY A 387 -2.33 -3.18 -16.15
CA GLY A 387 -3.17 -4.38 -16.10
C GLY A 387 -2.56 -5.55 -16.84
N PHE A 388 -2.00 -5.31 -18.04
CA PHE A 388 -1.32 -6.33 -18.81
C PHE A 388 -0.10 -6.90 -18.10
N LEU A 389 0.74 -6.02 -17.56
CA LEU A 389 1.94 -6.41 -16.81
C LEU A 389 1.60 -7.14 -15.51
N LEU A 390 0.47 -6.81 -14.88
CA LEU A 390 0.04 -7.42 -13.63
C LEU A 390 -0.43 -8.87 -13.82
N ALA A 391 -1.32 -9.12 -14.78
CA ALA A 391 -1.93 -10.44 -14.95
C ALA A 391 -2.47 -10.68 -16.37
N GLY A 392 -1.81 -10.12 -17.39
CA GLY A 392 -2.08 -10.34 -18.80
C GLY A 392 -3.32 -9.60 -19.33
N TRP A 393 -3.77 -10.00 -20.53
CA TRP A 393 -4.76 -9.27 -21.32
C TRP A 393 -6.15 -9.16 -20.65
N LYS A 394 -6.54 -10.14 -19.81
CA LYS A 394 -7.82 -10.09 -19.09
C LYS A 394 -7.87 -8.93 -18.10
N SER A 395 -6.79 -8.71 -17.37
CA SER A 395 -6.67 -7.59 -16.43
C SER A 395 -6.55 -6.24 -17.14
N ALA A 396 -5.88 -6.18 -18.29
CA ALA A 396 -5.87 -5.00 -19.16
C ALA A 396 -7.27 -4.64 -19.66
N LEU A 397 -8.05 -5.64 -20.09
CA LEU A 397 -9.44 -5.44 -20.52
C LEU A 397 -10.32 -4.99 -19.36
N LEU A 398 -10.13 -5.53 -18.16
CA LEU A 398 -10.86 -5.11 -16.97
C LEU A 398 -10.59 -3.63 -16.65
N GLN A 399 -9.32 -3.17 -16.75
CA GLN A 399 -9.00 -1.75 -16.61
C GLN A 399 -9.71 -0.90 -17.67
N LEU A 400 -9.71 -1.33 -18.93
CA LEU A 400 -10.42 -0.63 -20.02
C LEU A 400 -11.92 -0.49 -19.70
N VAL A 401 -12.56 -1.56 -19.22
CA VAL A 401 -13.97 -1.53 -18.81
C VAL A 401 -14.19 -0.49 -17.70
N ILE A 402 -13.34 -0.47 -16.68
CA ILE A 402 -13.43 0.51 -15.57
C ILE A 402 -13.26 1.94 -16.08
N LEU A 403 -12.33 2.20 -17.00
CA LEU A 403 -12.12 3.51 -17.61
C LEU A 403 -13.36 3.97 -18.41
N CYS A 404 -13.95 3.06 -19.21
CA CYS A 404 -15.19 3.32 -19.93
C CYS A 404 -16.36 3.63 -18.97
N VAL A 405 -16.51 2.82 -17.92
CA VAL A 405 -17.54 3.03 -16.89
C VAL A 405 -17.35 4.38 -16.21
N SER A 406 -16.11 4.77 -15.89
CA SER A 406 -15.80 6.09 -15.33
C SER A 406 -16.33 7.22 -16.21
N PHE A 407 -16.11 7.14 -17.53
CA PHE A 407 -16.64 8.16 -18.46
C PHE A 407 -18.14 8.31 -18.35
N PHE A 408 -18.88 7.19 -18.38
CA PHE A 408 -20.36 7.24 -18.31
C PHE A 408 -20.89 7.67 -16.94
N VAL A 409 -20.21 7.31 -15.85
CA VAL A 409 -20.58 7.71 -14.48
C VAL A 409 -20.41 9.22 -14.29
N TYR A 410 -19.32 9.81 -14.79
CA TYR A 410 -19.09 11.24 -14.68
C TYR A 410 -19.91 12.08 -15.69
N LEU A 411 -20.28 11.51 -16.82
CA LEU A 411 -20.89 12.22 -17.95
C LEU A 411 -22.11 13.10 -17.59
N PRO A 412 -23.14 12.62 -16.85
CA PRO A 412 -24.31 13.46 -16.56
C PRO A 412 -23.98 14.66 -15.67
N PHE A 413 -23.04 14.49 -14.76
CA PHE A 413 -22.64 15.53 -13.80
C PHE A 413 -21.80 16.61 -14.48
N ILE A 414 -20.79 16.22 -15.24
CA ILE A 414 -19.90 17.17 -15.91
C ILE A 414 -20.61 17.94 -17.02
N LYS A 415 -21.53 17.33 -17.77
CA LYS A 415 -22.38 18.03 -18.75
C LYS A 415 -23.20 19.15 -18.11
N LYS A 416 -23.70 18.94 -16.89
CA LYS A 416 -24.46 19.96 -16.16
C LYS A 416 -23.55 21.10 -15.74
N ILE A 417 -22.34 20.82 -15.24
CA ILE A 417 -21.35 21.82 -14.87
C ILE A 417 -20.90 22.62 -16.09
N ASP A 418 -20.63 21.96 -17.22
CA ASP A 418 -20.25 22.62 -18.47
C ASP A 418 -21.31 23.62 -18.95
N LYS A 419 -22.59 23.25 -18.88
CA LYS A 419 -23.70 24.18 -19.18
C LYS A 419 -23.75 25.38 -18.22
N MET A 420 -23.50 25.17 -16.94
CA MET A 420 -23.47 26.25 -15.94
C MET A 420 -22.32 27.21 -16.20
N ASN A 421 -21.14 26.70 -16.49
CA ASN A 421 -19.98 27.51 -16.82
C ASN A 421 -20.19 28.32 -18.09
N LEU A 422 -20.81 27.73 -19.13
CA LEU A 422 -21.16 28.47 -20.36
C LEU A 422 -22.11 29.65 -20.12
N VAL A 423 -23.07 29.49 -19.20
CA VAL A 423 -23.99 30.59 -18.83
C VAL A 423 -23.21 31.67 -18.08
N GLN A 424 -22.29 31.30 -17.19
CA GLN A 424 -21.45 32.25 -16.47
C GLN A 424 -20.50 33.00 -17.40
N GLU A 425 -19.85 32.29 -18.34
CA GLU A 425 -18.97 32.91 -19.35
C GLU A 425 -19.70 33.90 -20.24
N LYS A 426 -20.98 33.64 -20.57
CA LYS A 426 -21.79 34.56 -21.37
C LYS A 426 -22.27 35.81 -20.61
N ASN A 427 -22.36 35.71 -19.28
CA ASN A 427 -22.83 36.82 -18.43
C ASN A 427 -21.67 37.63 -17.85
N GLN A 428 -20.41 37.24 -18.08
CA GLN A 428 -19.26 38.09 -17.76
C GLN A 428 -19.16 39.20 -18.79
N PRO A 429 -18.97 40.50 -18.38
CA PRO A 429 -18.65 41.55 -19.31
C PRO A 429 -17.40 41.16 -20.10
N VAL A 430 -17.41 41.46 -21.41
CA VAL A 430 -16.20 41.39 -22.23
C VAL A 430 -15.25 42.43 -21.66
N GLU A 431 -14.26 42.04 -20.87
CA GLU A 431 -13.08 42.86 -20.63
C GLU A 431 -12.38 42.94 -21.98
N ASP A 432 -12.43 44.13 -22.61
CA ASP A 432 -11.69 44.43 -23.83
C ASP A 432 -10.22 44.13 -23.58
N GLU A 433 -9.70 43.06 -24.22
CA GLU A 433 -8.27 42.77 -24.35
C GLU A 433 -7.67 43.83 -25.32
N ASP A 434 -7.65 45.07 -24.88
CA ASP A 434 -6.83 46.15 -25.46
C ASP A 434 -5.99 46.71 -24.31
N GLU A 435 -4.86 46.07 -24.05
CA GLU A 435 -3.65 46.80 -23.62
C GLU A 435 -2.43 45.90 -23.87
N ASP A 436 -1.74 46.32 -24.93
CA ASP A 436 -0.37 46.04 -25.31
C ASP A 436 0.59 45.92 -24.11
N TRP A 437 1.35 44.82 -24.07
CA TRP A 437 2.76 44.83 -23.63
C TRP A 437 3.58 43.91 -24.51
#